data_4b95a007716e218ea9d5624fdc18c815
#
_entry.id   4b95a007716e218ea9d5624fdc18c815
#
_cell.length_a   1.000
_cell.length_b   1.000
_cell.length_c   1.000
_cell.angle_alpha   90.00
_cell.angle_beta   90.00
_cell.angle_gamma   90.00
#
_symmetry.space_group_name_H-M   'P 1'
#
loop_
_entity.id
_entity.type
_entity.pdbx_description
1 polymer ?
#
loop_
_entity_poly.entity_id
_entity_poly.type
_entity_poly.pdbx_seq_one_letter_code
_entity_poly.pdbx_strand_id
1 'polypeptide(L)'
;YLLSMTPSAITTSDAGAGIGYTTLRVRGTDGTRINVTANGIPINDAESHNVFWVNLPDFASSVKDMQIQRGAGTSTNGAGAFGASINMQTGDFSLKPYAELNGSYGSFNTHKETVKAGTGLINDHWSFDARLSNISSDGYIDRASVGLNSYYLQGGYYSDNTSIKLITFG
;
A
#
# COMPACT_ATOMS: atom_id res chain seq x y z
N TYR A 1 -6.70 -2.01 -7.49
CA TYR A 1 -8.17 -2.02 -7.47
C TYR A 1 -8.78 -1.08 -6.41
N LEU A 2 -8.21 -0.90 -5.22
CA LEU A 2 -8.79 -0.01 -4.18
C LEU A 2 -9.04 1.41 -4.70
N LEU A 3 -8.09 1.97 -5.42
CA LEU A 3 -8.19 3.34 -5.93
C LEU A 3 -9.11 3.45 -7.15
N SER A 4 -9.32 2.39 -7.93
CA SER A 4 -10.20 2.39 -9.10
C SER A 4 -11.69 2.52 -8.73
N MET A 5 -12.05 2.20 -7.50
CA MET A 5 -13.42 2.39 -6.96
C MET A 5 -13.68 3.83 -6.50
N THR A 6 -12.64 4.67 -6.45
CA THR A 6 -12.77 6.07 -6.01
C THR A 6 -13.37 6.92 -7.13
N PRO A 7 -14.46 7.66 -6.90
CA PRO A 7 -15.03 8.54 -7.90
C PRO A 7 -14.01 9.56 -8.41
N SER A 8 -13.96 9.76 -9.73
CA SER A 8 -13.01 10.65 -10.44
C SER A 8 -11.53 10.21 -10.36
N ALA A 9 -11.25 8.99 -9.93
CA ALA A 9 -9.93 8.36 -10.04
C ALA A 9 -9.91 7.44 -11.26
N ILE A 10 -8.84 7.51 -12.04
CA ILE A 10 -8.57 6.65 -13.18
C ILE A 10 -7.24 5.97 -12.95
N THR A 11 -7.22 4.66 -12.98
CA THR A 11 -6.00 3.86 -12.92
C THR A 11 -5.73 3.23 -14.27
N THR A 12 -4.47 3.19 -14.68
CA THR A 12 -4.03 2.43 -15.86
C THR A 12 -2.98 1.41 -15.46
N SER A 13 -2.86 0.33 -16.22
CA SER A 13 -1.89 -0.73 -15.99
C SER A 13 -1.29 -1.15 -17.31
N ASP A 14 0.03 -1.23 -17.37
CA ASP A 14 0.75 -1.61 -18.60
C ASP A 14 0.45 -3.07 -19.00
N ALA A 15 0.28 -3.95 -18.04
CA ALA A 15 -0.14 -5.33 -18.28
C ALA A 15 -1.67 -5.47 -18.52
N GLY A 16 -2.44 -4.40 -18.34
CA GLY A 16 -3.89 -4.41 -18.47
C GLY A 16 -4.66 -5.16 -17.38
N ALA A 17 -3.96 -5.80 -16.45
CA ALA A 17 -4.56 -6.61 -15.38
C ALA A 17 -4.64 -5.87 -14.02
N GLY A 18 -4.26 -4.58 -13.97
CA GLY A 18 -4.30 -3.78 -12.75
C GLY A 18 -3.15 -4.04 -11.77
N ILE A 19 -2.12 -4.75 -12.19
CA ILE A 19 -0.90 -5.06 -11.42
C ILE A 19 0.35 -4.70 -12.23
N GLY A 20 1.51 -4.65 -11.57
CA GLY A 20 2.75 -4.21 -12.17
C GLY A 20 2.85 -2.68 -12.26
N TYR A 21 3.37 -2.18 -13.37
CA TYR A 21 3.42 -0.75 -13.62
C TYR A 21 2.02 -0.19 -13.77
N THR A 22 1.65 0.64 -12.83
CA THR A 22 0.32 1.27 -12.77
C THR A 22 0.46 2.77 -12.55
N THR A 23 -0.46 3.53 -13.11
CA THR A 23 -0.55 4.98 -12.91
C THR A 23 -1.90 5.35 -12.33
N LEU A 24 -1.94 6.48 -11.63
CA LEU A 24 -3.14 7.03 -11.04
C LEU A 24 -3.33 8.47 -11.50
N ARG A 25 -4.56 8.81 -11.89
CA ARG A 25 -5.02 10.18 -12.13
C ARG A 25 -6.24 10.45 -11.29
N VAL A 26 -6.32 11.64 -10.71
CA VAL A 26 -7.49 12.08 -9.94
C VAL A 26 -7.97 13.41 -10.52
N ARG A 27 -9.24 13.48 -10.93
CA ARG A 27 -9.84 14.65 -11.58
C ARG A 27 -9.02 15.16 -12.79
N GLY A 28 -8.40 14.24 -13.53
CA GLY A 28 -7.56 14.57 -14.69
C GLY A 28 -6.13 15.00 -14.37
N THR A 29 -5.78 15.22 -13.10
CA THR A 29 -4.40 15.52 -12.70
C THR A 29 -3.57 14.23 -12.67
N ASP A 30 -2.31 14.33 -13.05
CA ASP A 30 -1.36 13.22 -13.02
C ASP A 30 -0.77 12.94 -11.63
N GLY A 31 0.00 11.87 -11.52
CA GLY A 31 0.58 11.41 -10.26
C GLY A 31 1.53 12.39 -9.59
N THR A 32 2.16 13.31 -10.36
CA THR A 32 3.09 14.31 -9.80
C THR A 32 2.39 15.37 -8.95
N ARG A 33 1.07 15.45 -9.06
CA ARG A 33 0.20 16.40 -8.35
C ARG A 33 -0.65 15.74 -7.26
N ILE A 34 -0.31 14.49 -6.95
CA ILE A 34 -0.97 13.68 -5.93
C ILE A 34 0.05 13.36 -4.84
N ASN A 35 -0.17 13.89 -3.66
CA ASN A 35 0.65 13.54 -2.50
C ASN A 35 0.18 12.24 -1.89
N VAL A 36 1.09 11.32 -1.64
CA VAL A 36 0.80 10.03 -1.02
C VAL A 36 1.65 9.85 0.23
N THR A 37 1.02 9.55 1.33
CA THR A 37 1.73 9.29 2.60
C THR A 37 1.42 7.90 3.13
N ALA A 38 2.40 7.30 3.76
CA ALA A 38 2.26 6.11 4.58
C ALA A 38 2.61 6.48 6.04
N ASN A 39 1.65 6.34 6.96
CA ASN A 39 1.78 6.75 8.36
C ASN A 39 2.27 8.20 8.53
N GLY A 40 1.80 9.10 7.68
CA GLY A 40 2.18 10.51 7.69
C GLY A 40 3.52 10.84 7.00
N ILE A 41 4.26 9.83 6.52
CA ILE A 41 5.53 10.01 5.81
C ILE A 41 5.26 10.02 4.30
N PRO A 42 5.64 11.07 3.55
CA PRO A 42 5.52 11.10 2.11
C PRO A 42 6.33 9.99 1.44
N ILE A 43 5.72 9.30 0.48
CA ILE A 43 6.37 8.23 -0.31
C ILE A 43 6.52 8.60 -1.78
N ASN A 44 6.17 9.83 -2.14
CA ASN A 44 6.48 10.38 -3.46
C ASN A 44 8.00 10.44 -3.65
N ASP A 45 8.46 9.99 -4.80
CA ASP A 45 9.86 10.12 -5.18
C ASP A 45 10.29 11.58 -5.24
N ALA A 46 11.47 11.90 -4.68
CA ALA A 46 11.93 13.27 -4.51
C ALA A 46 12.28 13.97 -5.83
N GLU A 47 12.62 13.23 -6.88
CA GLU A 47 12.99 13.75 -8.19
C GLU A 47 11.77 13.87 -9.11
N SER A 48 11.07 12.76 -9.32
CA SER A 48 9.93 12.70 -10.24
C SER A 48 8.61 13.19 -9.65
N HIS A 49 8.52 13.34 -8.32
CA HIS A 49 7.29 13.61 -7.56
C HIS A 49 6.18 12.57 -7.73
N ASN A 50 6.44 11.46 -8.40
CA ASN A 50 5.51 10.36 -8.59
C ASN A 50 5.64 9.30 -7.48
N VAL A 51 4.63 8.44 -7.39
CA VAL A 51 4.72 7.19 -6.64
C VAL A 51 4.86 6.03 -7.61
N PHE A 52 5.90 5.23 -7.46
CA PHE A 52 6.08 4.00 -8.22
C PHE A 52 5.32 2.86 -7.53
N TRP A 53 4.06 2.70 -7.89
CA TRP A 53 3.16 1.72 -7.27
C TRP A 53 3.67 0.27 -7.43
N VAL A 54 4.46 0.00 -8.46
CA VAL A 54 5.10 -1.29 -8.68
C VAL A 54 6.07 -1.66 -7.54
N ASN A 55 6.64 -0.68 -6.86
CA ASN A 55 7.54 -0.87 -5.70
C ASN A 55 6.77 -1.10 -4.39
N LEU A 56 5.44 -1.05 -4.43
CA LEU A 56 4.54 -1.25 -3.30
C LEU A 56 3.56 -2.41 -3.54
N PRO A 57 4.04 -3.58 -4.03
CA PRO A 57 3.14 -4.67 -4.35
C PRO A 57 2.44 -5.15 -3.07
N ASP A 58 1.12 -5.32 -3.17
CA ASP A 58 0.27 -5.72 -2.05
C ASP A 58 0.38 -4.87 -0.77
N PHE A 59 0.92 -3.67 -0.83
CA PHE A 59 1.00 -2.78 0.34
C PHE A 59 -0.38 -2.54 0.97
N ALA A 60 -1.42 -2.47 0.14
CA ALA A 60 -2.81 -2.33 0.55
C ALA A 60 -3.27 -3.40 1.56
N SER A 61 -2.72 -4.60 1.51
CA SER A 61 -3.02 -5.67 2.48
C SER A 61 -2.48 -5.40 3.89
N SER A 62 -1.60 -4.41 4.04
CA SER A 62 -1.09 -3.93 5.35
C SER A 62 -1.72 -2.60 5.78
N VAL A 63 -2.56 -2.00 4.93
CA VAL A 63 -3.25 -0.73 5.21
C VAL A 63 -4.55 -1.02 5.96
N LYS A 64 -4.75 -0.37 7.09
CA LYS A 64 -5.96 -0.42 7.91
C LYS A 64 -6.98 0.63 7.47
N ASP A 65 -6.48 1.83 7.16
CA ASP A 65 -7.31 2.96 6.76
C ASP A 65 -6.65 3.73 5.62
N MET A 66 -7.47 4.20 4.69
CA MET A 66 -7.04 5.01 3.57
C MET A 66 -7.98 6.20 3.39
N GLN A 67 -7.44 7.39 3.55
CA GLN A 67 -8.16 8.62 3.30
C GLN A 67 -7.74 9.22 1.97
N ILE A 68 -8.71 9.50 1.09
CA ILE A 68 -8.49 10.13 -0.20
C ILE A 68 -9.19 11.47 -0.21
N GLN A 69 -8.41 12.55 -0.25
CA GLN A 69 -8.91 13.91 -0.42
C GLN A 69 -8.65 14.34 -1.86
N ARG A 70 -9.72 14.69 -2.57
CA ARG A 70 -9.67 15.10 -3.98
C ARG A 70 -9.63 16.63 -4.10
N GLY A 71 -8.68 17.14 -4.86
CA GLY A 71 -8.41 18.58 -5.00
C GLY A 71 -7.38 19.06 -4.00
N ALA A 72 -7.22 20.38 -3.88
CA ALA A 72 -6.25 20.97 -2.96
C ALA A 72 -6.56 20.55 -1.52
N GLY A 73 -5.56 19.97 -0.89
CA GLY A 73 -5.61 19.59 0.52
C GLY A 73 -5.18 20.71 1.46
N THR A 74 -5.04 20.37 2.75
CA THR A 74 -4.43 21.26 3.72
C THR A 74 -2.92 21.39 3.45
N SER A 75 -2.30 22.48 3.91
CA SER A 75 -0.85 22.71 3.76
C SER A 75 0.04 21.62 4.38
N THR A 76 -0.51 20.81 5.28
CA THR A 76 0.18 19.67 5.90
C THR A 76 0.45 18.52 4.91
N ASN A 77 -0.22 18.49 3.77
CA ASN A 77 -0.12 17.41 2.80
C ASN A 77 1.02 17.59 1.76
N GLY A 78 1.86 18.60 1.92
CA GLY A 78 3.03 18.83 1.07
C GLY A 78 2.74 19.63 -0.20
N ALA A 79 3.82 19.98 -0.92
CA ALA A 79 3.80 20.94 -2.03
C ALA A 79 3.09 20.42 -3.30
N GLY A 80 3.02 19.11 -3.50
CA GLY A 80 2.39 18.49 -4.68
C GLY A 80 0.89 18.21 -4.54
N ALA A 81 0.27 18.51 -3.39
CA ALA A 81 -1.05 18.02 -3.01
C ALA A 81 -2.24 18.81 -3.58
N PHE A 82 -2.15 19.43 -4.75
CA PHE A 82 -3.27 20.19 -5.29
C PHE A 82 -4.20 19.39 -6.23
N GLY A 83 -3.76 18.25 -6.70
CA GLY A 83 -4.62 17.31 -7.43
C GLY A 83 -5.41 16.40 -6.49
N ALA A 84 -4.72 15.79 -5.55
CA ALA A 84 -5.29 14.98 -4.48
C ALA A 84 -4.25 14.70 -3.38
N SER A 85 -4.74 14.21 -2.23
CA SER A 85 -3.91 13.62 -1.18
C SER A 85 -4.44 12.23 -0.83
N ILE A 86 -3.54 11.26 -0.73
CA ILE A 86 -3.83 9.89 -0.32
C ILE A 86 -3.03 9.60 0.94
N ASN A 87 -3.71 9.43 2.06
CA ASN A 87 -3.09 9.12 3.34
C ASN A 87 -3.41 7.68 3.70
N MET A 88 -2.39 6.85 3.79
CA MET A 88 -2.51 5.44 4.17
C MET A 88 -2.01 5.25 5.60
N GLN A 89 -2.80 4.59 6.41
CA GLN A 89 -2.42 4.18 7.76
C GLN A 89 -2.28 2.67 7.80
N THR A 90 -1.11 2.17 8.17
CA THR A 90 -0.91 0.74 8.38
C THR A 90 -1.61 0.28 9.65
N GLY A 91 -1.86 -1.02 9.76
CA GLY A 91 -2.50 -1.59 10.94
C GLY A 91 -1.73 -1.28 12.23
N ASP A 92 -2.47 -1.15 13.32
CA ASP A 92 -1.89 -1.19 14.66
C ASP A 92 -1.44 -2.62 14.96
N PHE A 93 -0.66 -2.79 16.01
CA PHE A 93 -0.25 -4.10 16.47
C PHE A 93 -1.43 -4.93 16.93
N SER A 94 -1.38 -6.22 16.65
CA SER A 94 -2.35 -7.16 17.22
C SER A 94 -2.06 -7.37 18.70
N LEU A 95 -3.11 -7.34 19.53
CA LEU A 95 -3.00 -7.69 20.94
C LEU A 95 -2.91 -9.21 21.16
N LYS A 96 -3.42 -10.00 20.20
CA LYS A 96 -3.45 -11.46 20.29
C LYS A 96 -2.61 -12.05 19.15
N PRO A 97 -1.94 -13.19 19.39
CA PRO A 97 -1.25 -13.89 18.31
C PRO A 97 -2.24 -14.32 17.22
N TYR A 98 -1.83 -14.23 15.97
CA TYR A 98 -2.63 -14.67 14.83
C TYR A 98 -1.76 -15.17 13.69
N ALA A 99 -2.35 -15.98 12.85
CA ALA A 99 -1.83 -16.34 11.53
C ALA A 99 -3.00 -16.36 10.54
N GLU A 100 -2.78 -15.80 9.35
CA GLU A 100 -3.79 -15.65 8.31
C GLU A 100 -3.18 -16.05 6.96
N LEU A 101 -3.91 -16.86 6.21
CA LEU A 101 -3.59 -17.23 4.85
C LEU A 101 -4.70 -16.73 3.93
N ASN A 102 -4.33 -15.96 2.93
CA ASN A 102 -5.27 -15.48 1.91
C ASN A 102 -4.80 -15.91 0.54
N GLY A 103 -5.69 -16.50 -0.23
CA GLY A 103 -5.50 -16.81 -1.63
C GLY A 103 -6.60 -16.17 -2.49
N SER A 104 -6.24 -15.67 -3.65
CA SER A 104 -7.22 -15.21 -4.64
C SER A 104 -6.80 -15.60 -6.04
N TYR A 105 -7.78 -15.87 -6.88
CA TYR A 105 -7.59 -16.20 -8.29
C TYR A 105 -8.53 -15.37 -9.15
N GLY A 106 -8.07 -14.92 -10.30
CA GLY A 106 -8.82 -14.05 -11.21
C GLY A 106 -8.51 -14.30 -12.67
N SER A 107 -9.00 -13.44 -13.55
CA SER A 107 -8.77 -13.50 -14.99
C SER A 107 -7.28 -13.41 -15.32
N PHE A 108 -6.91 -13.90 -16.51
CA PHE A 108 -5.52 -13.89 -17.02
C PHE A 108 -4.55 -14.65 -16.11
N ASN A 109 -5.01 -15.79 -15.55
CA ASN A 109 -4.24 -16.59 -14.60
C ASN A 109 -3.68 -15.75 -13.44
N THR A 110 -4.38 -14.66 -13.08
CA THR A 110 -3.96 -13.81 -11.98
C THR A 110 -4.20 -14.52 -10.66
N HIS A 111 -3.16 -14.68 -9.87
CA HIS A 111 -3.27 -15.24 -8.53
C HIS A 111 -2.44 -14.43 -7.55
N LYS A 112 -2.89 -14.45 -6.32
CA LYS A 112 -2.24 -13.79 -5.20
C LYS A 112 -2.31 -14.70 -3.98
N GLU A 113 -1.17 -14.92 -3.36
CA GLU A 113 -1.04 -15.60 -2.08
C GLU A 113 -0.45 -14.63 -1.06
N THR A 114 -1.06 -14.57 0.11
CA THR A 114 -0.61 -13.72 1.21
C THR A 114 -0.61 -14.49 2.50
N VAL A 115 0.51 -14.45 3.21
CA VAL A 115 0.66 -14.98 4.56
C VAL A 115 0.87 -13.81 5.51
N LYS A 116 0.09 -13.75 6.57
CA LYS A 116 0.27 -12.78 7.66
C LYS A 116 0.40 -13.52 8.98
N ALA A 117 1.25 -13.04 9.85
CA ALA A 117 1.38 -13.55 11.22
C ALA A 117 1.76 -12.41 12.17
N GLY A 118 1.26 -12.49 13.37
CA GLY A 118 1.59 -11.57 14.44
C GLY A 118 1.77 -12.30 15.76
N THR A 119 2.69 -11.83 16.59
CA THR A 119 2.98 -12.42 17.91
C THR A 119 1.93 -12.08 18.95
N GLY A 120 1.12 -11.06 18.69
CA GLY A 120 0.40 -10.40 19.78
C GLY A 120 1.35 -9.62 20.69
N LEU A 121 0.83 -9.16 21.82
CA LEU A 121 1.62 -8.43 22.80
C LEU A 121 2.42 -9.42 23.66
N ILE A 122 3.73 -9.31 23.64
CA ILE A 122 4.67 -10.11 24.44
C ILE A 122 5.08 -9.30 25.66
N ASN A 123 4.90 -9.85 26.84
CA ASN A 123 5.21 -9.21 28.14
C ASN A 123 4.63 -7.78 28.27
N ASP A 124 3.44 -7.56 27.70
CA ASP A 124 2.72 -6.28 27.70
C ASP A 124 3.45 -5.11 27.02
N HIS A 125 4.58 -5.36 26.35
CA HIS A 125 5.41 -4.31 25.78
C HIS A 125 5.77 -4.52 24.30
N TRP A 126 6.01 -5.73 23.85
CA TRP A 126 6.54 -5.99 22.51
C TRP A 126 5.51 -6.62 21.59
N SER A 127 5.46 -6.18 20.36
CA SER A 127 4.66 -6.85 19.34
C SER A 127 5.39 -6.86 17.99
N PHE A 128 5.23 -7.95 17.24
CA PHE A 128 5.80 -8.12 15.91
C PHE A 128 4.72 -8.65 14.96
N ASP A 129 4.64 -8.05 13.79
CA ASP A 129 3.76 -8.47 12.71
C ASP A 129 4.55 -8.62 11.41
N ALA A 130 4.22 -9.62 10.64
CA ALA A 130 4.83 -9.89 9.35
C ALA A 130 3.78 -10.23 8.30
N ARG A 131 4.02 -9.80 7.05
CA ARG A 131 3.28 -10.21 5.87
C ARG A 131 4.24 -10.54 4.74
N LEU A 132 3.99 -11.65 4.07
CA LEU A 132 4.63 -12.03 2.81
C LEU A 132 3.54 -12.21 1.76
N SER A 133 3.77 -11.72 0.56
CA SER A 133 2.82 -11.85 -0.54
C SER A 133 3.52 -12.15 -1.85
N ASN A 134 2.88 -12.99 -2.65
CA ASN A 134 3.22 -13.22 -4.05
C ASN A 134 2.02 -12.85 -4.91
N ILE A 135 2.25 -12.17 -6.02
CA ILE A 135 1.24 -11.86 -7.03
C ILE A 135 1.79 -12.22 -8.39
N SER A 136 1.04 -12.94 -9.18
CA SER A 136 1.41 -13.32 -10.54
C SER A 136 0.21 -13.19 -11.48
N SER A 137 0.48 -12.86 -12.75
CA SER A 137 -0.53 -12.78 -13.80
C SER A 137 0.12 -12.94 -15.17
N ASP A 138 -0.59 -13.56 -16.10
CA ASP A 138 -0.18 -13.59 -17.51
C ASP A 138 -0.45 -12.24 -18.24
N GLY A 139 -1.25 -11.36 -17.61
CA GLY A 139 -1.63 -10.06 -18.16
C GLY A 139 -2.75 -10.16 -19.19
N TYR A 140 -3.41 -9.03 -19.47
CA TYR A 140 -4.40 -8.92 -20.54
C TYR A 140 -3.73 -8.73 -21.90
N ILE A 141 -2.60 -8.02 -21.93
CA ILE A 141 -1.85 -7.74 -23.15
C ILE A 141 -0.88 -8.89 -23.40
N ASP A 142 -0.77 -9.33 -24.66
CA ASP A 142 0.16 -10.39 -25.04
C ASP A 142 1.60 -10.10 -24.59
N ARG A 143 2.22 -11.07 -23.92
CA ARG A 143 3.60 -11.00 -23.38
C ARG A 143 3.80 -10.04 -22.21
N ALA A 144 2.74 -9.55 -21.60
CA ALA A 144 2.79 -8.64 -20.44
C ALA A 144 2.62 -9.36 -19.10
N SER A 145 3.27 -10.51 -18.93
CA SER A 145 3.24 -11.24 -17.66
C SER A 145 3.92 -10.44 -16.55
N VAL A 146 3.40 -10.56 -15.35
CA VAL A 146 3.88 -9.88 -14.14
C VAL A 146 4.04 -10.88 -13.01
N GLY A 147 5.18 -10.81 -12.31
CA GLY A 147 5.43 -11.57 -11.08
C GLY A 147 6.02 -10.63 -10.02
N LEU A 148 5.36 -10.50 -8.88
CA LEU A 148 5.72 -9.59 -7.81
C LEU A 148 5.75 -10.32 -6.48
N ASN A 149 6.82 -10.11 -5.73
CA ASN A 149 6.92 -10.54 -4.34
C ASN A 149 6.98 -9.32 -3.44
N SER A 150 6.39 -9.42 -2.26
CA SER A 150 6.48 -8.33 -1.30
C SER A 150 6.55 -8.84 0.13
N TYR A 151 7.13 -8.01 0.98
CA TYR A 151 7.12 -8.22 2.40
C TYR A 151 6.70 -6.93 3.14
N TYR A 152 6.18 -7.12 4.33
CA TYR A 152 5.92 -6.06 5.29
C TYR A 152 6.25 -6.61 6.68
N LEU A 153 7.12 -5.92 7.40
CA LEU A 153 7.50 -6.26 8.76
C LEU A 153 7.28 -5.05 9.65
N GLN A 154 6.67 -5.27 10.78
CA GLN A 154 6.42 -4.25 11.78
C GLN A 154 6.83 -4.78 13.13
N GLY A 155 7.60 -4.01 13.89
CA GLY A 155 7.95 -4.29 15.26
C GLY A 155 7.74 -3.07 16.13
N GLY A 156 7.39 -3.26 17.39
CA GLY A 156 7.20 -2.15 18.28
C GLY A 156 7.35 -2.47 19.75
N TYR A 157 7.64 -1.41 20.48
CA TYR A 157 7.70 -1.38 21.92
C TYR A 157 6.69 -0.37 22.45
N TYR A 158 5.96 -0.76 23.46
CA TYR A 158 4.95 0.06 24.13
C TYR A 158 5.20 0.09 25.63
N SER A 159 5.05 1.28 26.20
CA SER A 159 5.06 1.53 27.62
C SER A 159 4.08 2.68 27.89
N ASP A 160 3.72 2.94 29.14
CA ASP A 160 2.77 3.98 29.51
C ASP A 160 3.11 5.36 28.93
N ASN A 161 4.40 5.67 28.78
CA ASN A 161 4.87 6.98 28.32
C ASN A 161 5.65 6.93 27.00
N THR A 162 5.87 5.75 26.41
CA THR A 162 6.73 5.61 25.23
C THR A 162 6.14 4.60 24.25
N SER A 163 6.06 4.99 22.97
CA SER A 163 5.73 4.10 21.89
C SER A 163 6.77 4.22 20.79
N ILE A 164 7.40 3.11 20.44
CA ILE A 164 8.38 3.03 19.34
C ILE A 164 7.83 2.03 18.34
N LYS A 165 7.73 2.44 17.07
CA LYS A 165 7.25 1.60 15.98
C LYS A 165 8.28 1.63 14.84
N LEU A 166 8.76 0.46 14.45
CA LEU A 166 9.63 0.27 13.29
C LEU A 166 8.85 -0.48 12.21
N ILE A 167 8.89 0.03 10.98
CA ILE A 167 8.25 -0.60 9.83
C ILE A 167 9.28 -0.69 8.70
N THR A 168 9.32 -1.85 8.04
CA THR A 168 10.05 -2.05 6.78
C THR A 168 9.17 -2.83 5.82
N PHE A 169 9.25 -2.49 4.53
CA PHE A 169 8.49 -3.12 3.46
C PHE A 169 9.22 -3.01 2.12
N GLY A 170 8.88 -3.89 1.18
CA GLY A 170 9.40 -3.94 -0.19
C GLY A 170 8.69 -5.00 -1.01
#